data_2d7a9573bb4b8835b2fd106de423647e
#
_entry.id   2d7a9573bb4b8835b2fd106de423647e
#
_cell.length_a   1.000
_cell.length_b   1.000
_cell.length_c   1.000
_cell.angle_alpha   90.00
_cell.angle_beta   90.00
_cell.angle_gamma   90.00
#
_symmetry.space_group_name_H-M   'P 1'
#
loop_
_entity.id
_entity.type
_entity.pdbx_description
1 polymer ?
#
loop_
_entity_poly.entity_id
_entity_poly.type
_entity_poly.pdbx_seq_one_letter_code
_entity_poly.pdbx_strand_id
1 'polypeptide(L)'
;HPDWYAVNRKGESSHDKPAYVDYYRFLCPNHSGVAPYLAEDYVKEAHKPYVDGVHLDYVRMPDVVLPVSLWKNYGIEQKEELPEYDYCYCDTCRALFKAKTGQDPLELKYPMENQSWINFRLDAVTHVVEAITKAVKADHKFISAAVFPGPSMARKMVRQDWGNWSLDAYFPMIYNKFYYEGAEWIGRSVQESVQTVNGRAKVYA
;
A
#
# COMPACT_ATOMS: atom_id res chain seq x y z
N HIS A 1 11.17 -16.21 5.91
CA HIS A 1 11.55 -16.02 4.49
C HIS A 1 12.16 -14.63 4.28
N PRO A 2 13.48 -14.44 4.55
CA PRO A 2 14.14 -13.14 4.38
C PRO A 2 14.11 -12.63 2.93
N ASP A 3 14.06 -13.53 1.96
CA ASP A 3 13.95 -13.27 0.53
C ASP A 3 12.60 -12.71 0.06
N TRP A 4 11.59 -12.73 0.92
CA TRP A 4 10.26 -12.19 0.62
C TRP A 4 10.13 -10.68 0.87
N TYR A 5 11.11 -10.08 1.54
CA TYR A 5 11.01 -8.67 1.92
C TYR A 5 11.28 -7.72 0.76
N ALA A 6 10.58 -6.59 0.80
CA ALA A 6 10.74 -5.54 -0.19
C ALA A 6 12.14 -4.92 -0.12
N VAL A 7 12.71 -4.59 -1.28
CA VAL A 7 14.05 -3.99 -1.41
C VAL A 7 13.89 -2.58 -1.97
N ASN A 8 14.55 -1.59 -1.37
CA ASN A 8 14.50 -0.21 -1.86
C ASN A 8 15.41 0.00 -3.09
N ARG A 9 15.37 1.19 -3.67
CA ARG A 9 16.17 1.52 -4.87
C ARG A 9 17.68 1.52 -4.61
N LYS A 10 18.13 1.60 -3.34
CA LYS A 10 19.53 1.46 -2.95
C LYS A 10 20.00 0.01 -2.79
N GLY A 11 19.10 -0.98 -2.97
CA GLY A 11 19.38 -2.39 -2.77
C GLY A 11 19.31 -2.86 -1.33
N GLU A 12 18.70 -2.09 -0.43
CA GLU A 12 18.57 -2.42 0.99
C GLU A 12 17.22 -3.12 1.23
N SER A 13 17.26 -4.29 1.88
CA SER A 13 16.05 -5.04 2.26
C SER A 13 15.36 -4.39 3.46
N SER A 14 14.03 -4.31 3.41
CA SER A 14 13.23 -3.87 4.56
C SER A 14 13.29 -4.84 5.75
N HIS A 15 13.80 -6.06 5.56
CA HIS A 15 14.11 -6.98 6.65
C HIS A 15 15.25 -6.47 7.52
N ASP A 16 16.35 -6.05 6.88
CA ASP A 16 17.60 -5.71 7.56
C ASP A 16 17.70 -4.21 7.86
N LYS A 17 17.14 -3.40 6.97
CA LYS A 17 17.12 -1.94 7.08
C LYS A 17 15.72 -1.39 6.74
N PRO A 18 14.76 -1.50 7.66
CA PRO A 18 13.41 -1.00 7.45
C PRO A 18 13.39 0.52 7.29
N ALA A 19 12.44 1.02 6.50
CA ALA A 19 12.24 2.46 6.34
C ALA A 19 11.69 3.07 7.64
N TYR A 20 12.24 4.19 8.09
CA TYR A 20 11.78 5.03 9.20
C TYR A 20 11.77 4.39 10.59
N VAL A 21 11.19 3.20 10.76
CA VAL A 21 10.99 2.54 12.05
C VAL A 21 11.20 1.03 11.94
N ASP A 22 11.67 0.38 13.01
CA ASP A 22 12.12 -1.02 13.00
C ASP A 22 11.05 -2.04 12.60
N TYR A 23 9.79 -1.71 12.77
CA TYR A 23 8.68 -2.60 12.40
C TYR A 23 8.21 -2.44 10.95
N TYR A 24 8.74 -1.49 10.15
CA TYR A 24 8.40 -1.31 8.73
C TYR A 24 9.06 -2.37 7.84
N ARG A 25 8.85 -3.62 8.19
CA ARG A 25 9.38 -4.79 7.48
C ARG A 25 8.34 -5.30 6.49
N PHE A 26 8.21 -4.61 5.38
CA PHE A 26 7.22 -4.91 4.35
C PHE A 26 7.66 -6.06 3.45
N LEU A 27 6.73 -6.99 3.17
CA LEU A 27 6.93 -8.04 2.18
C LEU A 27 6.79 -7.48 0.76
N CYS A 28 7.48 -8.10 -0.20
CA CYS A 28 7.33 -7.76 -1.61
C CYS A 28 6.00 -8.30 -2.14
N PRO A 29 5.03 -7.46 -2.55
CA PRO A 29 3.71 -7.93 -2.99
C PRO A 29 3.76 -8.71 -4.31
N ASN A 30 4.84 -8.61 -5.08
CA ASN A 30 5.05 -9.37 -6.31
C ASN A 30 5.73 -10.73 -6.09
N HIS A 31 6.18 -11.03 -4.87
CA HIS A 31 6.73 -12.36 -4.59
C HIS A 31 5.58 -13.38 -4.58
N SER A 32 5.73 -14.45 -5.36
CA SER A 32 4.66 -15.44 -5.62
C SER A 32 4.08 -16.10 -4.36
N GLY A 33 4.87 -16.20 -3.29
CA GLY A 33 4.45 -16.77 -2.02
C GLY A 33 3.67 -15.81 -1.12
N VAL A 34 3.79 -14.48 -1.31
CA VAL A 34 3.26 -13.48 -0.37
C VAL A 34 1.74 -13.42 -0.36
N ALA A 35 1.10 -13.29 -1.52
CA ALA A 35 -0.36 -13.20 -1.59
C ALA A 35 -1.06 -14.46 -1.08
N PRO A 36 -0.67 -15.70 -1.45
CA PRO A 36 -1.24 -16.91 -0.88
C PRO A 36 -1.03 -17.04 0.63
N TYR A 37 0.18 -16.73 1.11
CA TYR A 37 0.50 -16.78 2.55
C TYR A 37 -0.40 -15.85 3.37
N LEU A 38 -0.53 -14.59 2.94
CA LEU A 38 -1.39 -13.63 3.63
C LEU A 38 -2.86 -14.02 3.55
N ALA A 39 -3.34 -14.50 2.39
CA ALA A 39 -4.71 -14.95 2.24
C ALA A 39 -5.03 -16.11 3.19
N GLU A 40 -4.14 -17.09 3.32
CA GLU A 40 -4.28 -18.22 4.25
C GLU A 40 -4.32 -17.74 5.72
N ASP A 41 -3.44 -16.81 6.08
CA ASP A 41 -3.36 -16.29 7.46
C ASP A 41 -4.63 -15.52 7.84
N TYR A 42 -5.12 -14.63 6.97
CA TYR A 42 -6.37 -13.91 7.19
C TYR A 42 -7.59 -14.86 7.26
N VAL A 43 -7.63 -15.92 6.45
CA VAL A 43 -8.71 -16.92 6.50
C VAL A 43 -8.69 -17.68 7.82
N LYS A 44 -7.52 -18.07 8.35
CA LYS A 44 -7.40 -18.69 9.66
C LYS A 44 -8.02 -17.82 10.77
N GLU A 45 -7.78 -16.52 10.73
CA GLU A 45 -8.40 -15.58 11.67
C GLU A 45 -9.91 -15.47 11.46
N ALA A 46 -10.36 -15.37 10.20
CA ALA A 46 -11.76 -15.25 9.83
C ALA A 46 -12.60 -16.48 10.25
N HIS A 47 -12.02 -17.69 10.24
CA HIS A 47 -12.70 -18.93 10.64
C HIS A 47 -13.04 -19.02 12.14
N LYS A 48 -12.49 -18.18 12.99
CA LYS A 48 -12.81 -18.19 14.40
C LYS A 48 -14.30 -17.86 14.61
N PRO A 49 -15.04 -18.64 15.45
CA PRO A 49 -16.50 -18.54 15.53
C PRO A 49 -17.03 -17.20 16.05
N TYR A 50 -16.17 -16.40 16.67
CA TYR A 50 -16.49 -15.07 17.21
C TYR A 50 -16.02 -13.92 16.31
N VAL A 51 -15.53 -14.23 15.10
CA VAL A 51 -15.06 -13.24 14.12
C VAL A 51 -16.09 -13.09 13.01
N ASP A 52 -16.64 -11.89 12.85
CA ASP A 52 -17.60 -11.56 11.81
C ASP A 52 -16.92 -11.06 10.51
N GLY A 53 -15.68 -10.62 10.62
CA GLY A 53 -14.91 -10.11 9.47
C GLY A 53 -13.47 -9.79 9.85
N VAL A 54 -12.72 -9.35 8.86
CA VAL A 54 -11.32 -8.95 9.02
C VAL A 54 -11.10 -7.51 8.57
N HIS A 55 -10.13 -6.85 9.18
CA HIS A 55 -9.74 -5.49 8.85
C HIS A 55 -8.27 -5.47 8.43
N LEU A 56 -8.00 -5.05 7.20
CA LEU A 56 -6.65 -4.93 6.67
C LEU A 56 -6.02 -3.64 7.16
N ASP A 57 -4.84 -3.73 7.76
CA ASP A 57 -4.01 -2.59 8.07
C ASP A 57 -2.62 -2.76 7.43
N TYR A 58 -1.91 -1.67 7.20
CA TYR A 58 -0.60 -1.65 6.54
C TYR A 58 -0.53 -2.35 5.17
N VAL A 59 -1.67 -2.56 4.51
CA VAL A 59 -1.75 -3.17 3.17
C VAL A 59 -1.38 -2.15 2.09
N ARG A 60 -0.08 -1.86 2.00
CA ARG A 60 0.51 -0.80 1.20
C ARG A 60 2.01 -0.98 1.03
N MET A 61 2.66 -0.15 0.24
CA MET A 61 4.12 0.01 0.30
C MET A 61 4.52 0.86 1.51
N PRO A 62 5.80 0.82 1.95
CA PRO A 62 6.34 1.83 2.85
C PRO A 62 6.05 3.23 2.33
N ASP A 63 6.01 4.21 3.22
CA ASP A 63 5.79 5.60 2.82
C ASP A 63 6.90 6.08 1.88
N VAL A 64 6.57 6.24 0.62
CA VAL A 64 7.48 6.79 -0.39
C VAL A 64 7.73 8.26 -0.10
N VAL A 65 6.68 8.94 0.39
CA VAL A 65 6.75 10.27 0.97
C VAL A 65 5.98 10.27 2.28
N LEU A 66 6.63 10.62 3.38
CA LEU A 66 5.98 10.74 4.69
C LEU A 66 5.02 11.93 4.74
N PRO A 67 3.98 11.85 5.59
CA PRO A 67 3.23 13.03 6.01
C PRO A 67 4.17 14.12 6.53
N VAL A 68 3.95 15.35 6.10
CA VAL A 68 4.86 16.47 6.33
C VAL A 68 5.13 16.75 7.80
N SER A 69 4.17 16.47 8.69
CA SER A 69 4.35 16.64 10.13
C SER A 69 5.40 15.72 10.73
N LEU A 70 5.71 14.61 10.07
CA LEU A 70 6.69 13.63 10.55
C LEU A 70 8.12 13.94 10.09
N TRP A 71 8.32 14.80 9.10
CA TRP A 71 9.64 15.07 8.52
C TRP A 71 10.68 15.50 9.58
N LYS A 72 10.27 16.37 10.48
CA LYS A 72 11.16 16.83 11.57
C LYS A 72 11.61 15.70 12.48
N ASN A 73 10.74 14.70 12.74
CA ASN A 73 11.05 13.60 13.64
C ASN A 73 12.13 12.67 13.07
N TYR A 74 12.23 12.61 11.75
CA TYR A 74 13.21 11.78 11.03
C TYR A 74 14.37 12.58 10.43
N GLY A 75 14.40 13.91 10.65
CA GLY A 75 15.45 14.78 10.10
C GLY A 75 15.49 14.81 8.57
N ILE A 76 14.36 14.66 7.92
CA ILE A 76 14.22 14.58 6.45
C ILE A 76 13.36 15.72 5.91
N GLU A 77 13.56 16.02 4.62
CA GLU A 77 12.71 16.89 3.83
C GLU A 77 12.44 16.19 2.50
N GLN A 78 11.23 15.66 2.35
CA GLN A 78 10.85 14.85 1.18
C GLN A 78 10.02 15.65 0.18
N LYS A 79 10.66 16.51 -0.60
CA LYS A 79 10.02 17.19 -1.75
C LYS A 79 9.84 16.25 -2.95
N GLU A 80 10.59 15.14 -2.96
CA GLU A 80 10.56 14.10 -3.99
C GLU A 80 10.71 12.71 -3.37
N GLU A 81 10.51 11.67 -4.19
CA GLU A 81 10.71 10.28 -3.76
C GLU A 81 12.19 9.97 -3.63
N LEU A 82 12.67 9.73 -2.41
CA LEU A 82 14.07 9.43 -2.14
C LEU A 82 14.35 7.93 -2.33
N PRO A 83 15.52 7.54 -2.89
CA PRO A 83 15.83 6.14 -3.23
C PRO A 83 15.75 5.15 -2.05
N GLU A 84 16.05 5.60 -0.83
CA GLU A 84 15.97 4.80 0.40
C GLU A 84 14.55 4.47 0.84
N TYR A 85 13.55 5.18 0.34
CA TYR A 85 12.14 4.98 0.65
C TYR A 85 11.31 4.54 -0.55
N ASP A 86 11.94 4.40 -1.72
CA ASP A 86 11.29 3.95 -2.95
C ASP A 86 11.41 2.42 -3.09
N TYR A 87 10.31 1.71 -2.95
CA TYR A 87 10.17 0.24 -2.99
C TYR A 87 9.23 -0.19 -4.14
N CYS A 88 9.27 -1.42 -4.67
CA CYS A 88 10.20 -2.52 -4.44
C CYS A 88 11.09 -2.73 -5.67
N TYR A 89 12.40 -2.81 -5.47
CA TYR A 89 13.40 -3.08 -6.52
C TYR A 89 14.10 -4.43 -6.32
N CYS A 90 13.46 -5.39 -5.66
CA CYS A 90 13.96 -6.76 -5.55
C CYS A 90 14.05 -7.44 -6.92
N ASP A 91 14.83 -8.51 -7.03
CA ASP A 91 15.06 -9.22 -8.30
C ASP A 91 13.74 -9.66 -8.95
N THR A 92 12.76 -10.12 -8.16
CA THR A 92 11.42 -10.49 -8.65
C THR A 92 10.73 -9.30 -9.33
N CYS A 93 10.66 -8.13 -8.68
CA CYS A 93 10.02 -6.95 -9.25
C CYS A 93 10.74 -6.46 -10.51
N ARG A 94 12.07 -6.45 -10.49
CA ARG A 94 12.88 -6.04 -11.64
C ARG A 94 12.66 -6.98 -12.83
N ALA A 95 12.71 -8.28 -12.61
CA ALA A 95 12.48 -9.28 -13.67
C ALA A 95 11.09 -9.17 -14.28
N LEU A 96 10.03 -9.06 -13.44
CA LEU A 96 8.64 -8.93 -13.88
C LEU A 96 8.40 -7.63 -14.66
N PHE A 97 8.92 -6.51 -14.16
CA PHE A 97 8.77 -5.22 -14.84
C PHE A 97 9.52 -5.20 -16.17
N LYS A 98 10.76 -5.73 -16.21
CA LYS A 98 11.53 -5.84 -17.43
C LYS A 98 10.86 -6.75 -18.46
N ALA A 99 10.29 -7.87 -18.05
CA ALA A 99 9.52 -8.75 -18.93
C ALA A 99 8.29 -8.04 -19.53
N LYS A 100 7.63 -7.17 -18.75
CA LYS A 100 6.43 -6.42 -19.17
C LYS A 100 6.76 -5.24 -20.08
N THR A 101 7.90 -4.55 -19.87
CA THR A 101 8.21 -3.25 -20.49
C THR A 101 9.46 -3.23 -21.35
N GLY A 102 10.31 -4.24 -21.23
CA GLY A 102 11.65 -4.27 -21.85
C GLY A 102 12.73 -3.52 -21.05
N GLN A 103 12.38 -2.80 -19.99
CA GLN A 103 13.29 -1.92 -19.24
C GLN A 103 13.43 -2.35 -17.78
N ASP A 104 14.64 -2.33 -17.23
CA ASP A 104 14.87 -2.51 -15.80
C ASP A 104 14.49 -1.23 -15.04
N PRO A 105 13.71 -1.31 -13.95
CA PRO A 105 13.29 -0.10 -13.23
C PRO A 105 14.46 0.67 -12.59
N LEU A 106 15.61 0.04 -12.35
CA LEU A 106 16.82 0.74 -11.90
C LEU A 106 17.41 1.69 -12.96
N GLU A 107 17.13 1.44 -14.24
CA GLU A 107 17.55 2.29 -15.37
C GLU A 107 16.66 3.52 -15.57
N LEU A 108 15.53 3.60 -14.86
CA LEU A 108 14.64 4.75 -14.94
C LEU A 108 15.30 5.99 -14.33
N LYS A 109 15.45 7.04 -15.14
CA LYS A 109 16.00 8.33 -14.67
C LYS A 109 15.08 8.98 -13.63
N TYR A 110 13.78 8.98 -13.91
CA TYR A 110 12.72 9.57 -13.07
C TYR A 110 11.63 8.52 -12.79
N PRO A 111 11.87 7.55 -11.86
CA PRO A 111 10.90 6.49 -11.57
C PRO A 111 9.57 7.02 -11.02
N MET A 112 9.58 8.17 -10.32
CA MET A 112 8.38 8.83 -9.80
C MET A 112 7.46 9.41 -10.90
N GLU A 113 7.98 9.60 -12.11
CA GLU A 113 7.25 10.11 -13.28
C GLU A 113 6.87 8.98 -14.25
N ASN A 114 7.48 7.80 -14.10
CA ASN A 114 7.22 6.67 -14.99
C ASN A 114 5.89 5.99 -14.62
N GLN A 115 4.85 6.27 -15.40
CA GLN A 115 3.51 5.77 -15.12
C GLN A 115 3.42 4.23 -15.15
N SER A 116 4.21 3.56 -16.02
CA SER A 116 4.25 2.09 -16.05
C SER A 116 4.82 1.51 -14.77
N TRP A 117 5.86 2.13 -14.20
CA TRP A 117 6.45 1.72 -12.93
C TRP A 117 5.53 2.02 -11.74
N ILE A 118 4.88 3.17 -11.73
CA ILE A 118 3.87 3.50 -10.72
C ILE A 118 2.73 2.49 -10.74
N ASN A 119 2.14 2.24 -11.92
CA ASN A 119 1.03 1.30 -12.06
C ASN A 119 1.44 -0.12 -11.68
N PHE A 120 2.63 -0.58 -12.07
CA PHE A 120 3.15 -1.89 -11.70
C PHE A 120 3.14 -2.12 -10.18
N ARG A 121 3.51 -1.09 -9.40
CA ARG A 121 3.51 -1.17 -7.93
C ARG A 121 2.12 -1.06 -7.31
N LEU A 122 1.24 -0.26 -7.90
CA LEU A 122 -0.18 -0.19 -7.52
C LEU A 122 -0.89 -1.53 -7.75
N ASP A 123 -0.68 -2.12 -8.94
CA ASP A 123 -1.23 -3.42 -9.31
C ASP A 123 -0.75 -4.53 -8.36
N ALA A 124 0.51 -4.47 -7.93
CA ALA A 124 1.10 -5.44 -7.01
C ALA A 124 0.41 -5.45 -5.64
N VAL A 125 0.18 -4.27 -5.05
CA VAL A 125 -0.56 -4.16 -3.78
C VAL A 125 -2.02 -4.59 -3.97
N THR A 126 -2.66 -4.16 -5.04
CA THR A 126 -4.03 -4.56 -5.39
C THR A 126 -4.16 -6.07 -5.52
N HIS A 127 -3.21 -6.74 -6.17
CA HIS A 127 -3.20 -8.21 -6.30
C HIS A 127 -3.23 -8.92 -4.94
N VAL A 128 -2.45 -8.46 -3.98
CA VAL A 128 -2.45 -9.02 -2.61
C VAL A 128 -3.81 -8.82 -1.94
N VAL A 129 -4.35 -7.60 -2.01
CA VAL A 129 -5.66 -7.29 -1.41
C VAL A 129 -6.77 -8.13 -2.02
N GLU A 130 -6.81 -8.26 -3.34
CA GLU A 130 -7.83 -9.06 -4.02
C GLU A 130 -7.70 -10.56 -3.69
N ALA A 131 -6.48 -11.09 -3.53
CA ALA A 131 -6.28 -12.46 -3.09
C ALA A 131 -6.87 -12.71 -1.69
N ILE A 132 -6.57 -11.83 -0.73
CA ILE A 132 -7.13 -11.89 0.63
C ILE A 132 -8.65 -11.73 0.58
N THR A 133 -9.15 -10.73 -0.15
CA THR A 133 -10.58 -10.44 -0.27
C THR A 133 -11.35 -11.64 -0.81
N LYS A 134 -10.86 -12.25 -1.88
CA LYS A 134 -11.47 -13.45 -2.46
C LYS A 134 -11.54 -14.60 -1.46
N ALA A 135 -10.46 -14.83 -0.72
CA ALA A 135 -10.40 -15.90 0.26
C ALA A 135 -11.36 -15.66 1.44
N VAL A 136 -11.37 -14.45 2.01
CA VAL A 136 -12.25 -14.07 3.13
C VAL A 136 -13.73 -14.09 2.73
N LYS A 137 -14.07 -13.57 1.54
CA LYS A 137 -15.45 -13.57 1.04
C LYS A 137 -15.98 -14.97 0.68
N ALA A 138 -15.10 -15.91 0.37
CA ALA A 138 -15.50 -17.31 0.18
C ALA A 138 -16.11 -17.93 1.45
N ASP A 139 -15.72 -17.43 2.62
CA ASP A 139 -16.29 -17.80 3.93
C ASP A 139 -17.44 -16.89 4.39
N HIS A 140 -17.97 -16.07 3.47
CA HIS A 140 -19.05 -15.11 3.77
C HIS A 140 -18.71 -14.12 4.89
N LYS A 141 -17.44 -13.81 5.09
CA LYS A 141 -16.98 -12.86 6.12
C LYS A 141 -16.82 -11.46 5.53
N PHE A 142 -17.06 -10.47 6.39
CA PHE A 142 -16.87 -9.05 6.08
C PHE A 142 -15.38 -8.71 5.94
N ILE A 143 -15.04 -7.83 4.99
CA ILE A 143 -13.66 -7.36 4.83
C ILE A 143 -13.60 -5.85 4.63
N SER A 144 -12.71 -5.22 5.38
CA SER A 144 -12.48 -3.78 5.33
C SER A 144 -10.99 -3.44 5.41
N ALA A 145 -10.63 -2.19 5.19
CA ALA A 145 -9.25 -1.74 5.32
C ALA A 145 -9.11 -0.33 5.90
N ALA A 146 -8.06 -0.13 6.70
CA ALA A 146 -7.50 1.19 6.96
C ALA A 146 -6.72 1.65 5.72
N VAL A 147 -7.03 2.84 5.21
CA VAL A 147 -6.43 3.36 3.98
C VAL A 147 -5.97 4.80 4.15
N PHE A 148 -5.03 5.24 3.33
CA PHE A 148 -4.60 6.63 3.32
C PHE A 148 -5.73 7.58 2.88
N PRO A 149 -5.70 8.86 3.36
CA PRO A 149 -6.76 9.81 3.06
C PRO A 149 -6.84 10.10 1.57
N GLY A 150 -8.01 9.92 1.00
CA GLY A 150 -8.25 10.15 -0.42
C GLY A 150 -7.47 9.22 -1.35
N PRO A 151 -8.11 8.69 -2.40
CA PRO A 151 -7.45 7.77 -3.35
C PRO A 151 -6.23 8.36 -4.03
N SER A 152 -6.27 9.64 -4.41
CA SER A 152 -5.15 10.33 -5.07
C SER A 152 -3.89 10.37 -4.20
N MET A 153 -4.06 10.72 -2.91
CA MET A 153 -2.96 10.78 -1.95
C MET A 153 -2.41 9.38 -1.65
N ALA A 154 -3.28 8.40 -1.45
CA ALA A 154 -2.92 7.01 -1.18
C ALA A 154 -2.06 6.40 -2.31
N ARG A 155 -2.42 6.65 -3.56
CA ARG A 155 -1.65 6.22 -4.75
C ARG A 155 -0.25 6.83 -4.76
N LYS A 156 -0.14 8.11 -4.42
CA LYS A 156 1.13 8.84 -4.44
C LYS A 156 2.04 8.45 -3.28
N MET A 157 1.52 8.44 -2.06
CA MET A 157 2.35 8.32 -0.86
C MET A 157 2.72 6.88 -0.51
N VAL A 158 1.82 5.93 -0.75
CA VAL A 158 1.98 4.54 -0.27
C VAL A 158 1.60 3.47 -1.28
N ARG A 159 1.36 3.85 -2.53
CA ARG A 159 0.97 2.92 -3.61
C ARG A 159 -0.30 2.12 -3.28
N GLN A 160 -1.24 2.71 -2.56
CA GLN A 160 -2.58 2.14 -2.35
C GLN A 160 -3.53 2.60 -3.45
N ASP A 161 -4.05 1.68 -4.25
CA ASP A 161 -5.11 1.95 -5.23
C ASP A 161 -6.48 1.54 -4.70
N TRP A 162 -6.75 1.86 -3.45
CA TRP A 162 -7.90 1.35 -2.71
C TRP A 162 -9.26 1.72 -3.30
N GLY A 163 -9.33 2.78 -4.09
CA GLY A 163 -10.53 3.12 -4.83
C GLY A 163 -11.00 2.05 -5.82
N ASN A 164 -10.11 1.12 -6.21
CA ASN A 164 -10.37 0.03 -7.14
C ASN A 164 -10.46 -1.35 -6.47
N TRP A 165 -10.35 -1.43 -5.15
CA TRP A 165 -10.44 -2.70 -4.43
C TRP A 165 -11.88 -3.16 -4.22
N SER A 166 -12.10 -4.47 -4.00
CA SER A 166 -13.41 -5.09 -3.87
C SER A 166 -13.84 -5.33 -2.42
N LEU A 167 -13.48 -4.42 -1.49
CA LEU A 167 -13.81 -4.52 -0.07
C LEU A 167 -15.27 -4.13 0.22
N ASP A 168 -15.75 -4.48 1.42
CA ASP A 168 -17.10 -4.10 1.89
C ASP A 168 -17.10 -2.70 2.53
N ALA A 169 -15.98 -2.28 3.12
CA ALA A 169 -15.82 -0.94 3.67
C ALA A 169 -14.37 -0.43 3.66
N TYR A 170 -14.23 0.88 3.65
CA TYR A 170 -12.98 1.62 3.74
C TYR A 170 -13.00 2.56 4.94
N PHE A 171 -11.86 2.66 5.62
CA PHE A 171 -11.63 3.54 6.75
C PHE A 171 -10.47 4.50 6.44
N PRO A 172 -10.70 5.58 5.69
CA PRO A 172 -9.66 6.55 5.39
C PRO A 172 -9.15 7.25 6.64
N MET A 173 -7.83 7.19 6.86
CA MET A 173 -7.15 7.81 8.01
C MET A 173 -6.97 9.31 7.79
N ILE A 174 -8.06 10.08 7.83
CA ILE A 174 -8.10 11.52 7.52
C ILE A 174 -7.64 12.34 8.73
N TYR A 175 -6.36 12.19 9.11
CA TYR A 175 -5.74 12.89 10.24
C TYR A 175 -5.14 14.22 9.77
N ASN A 176 -5.96 15.25 9.62
CA ASN A 176 -5.59 16.53 9.00
C ASN A 176 -4.29 17.15 9.56
N LYS A 177 -4.04 17.01 10.85
CA LYS A 177 -2.80 17.53 11.49
C LYS A 177 -1.52 16.86 10.98
N PHE A 178 -1.58 15.59 10.57
CA PHE A 178 -0.43 14.90 9.97
C PHE A 178 0.01 15.52 8.64
N TYR A 179 -0.92 16.16 7.95
CA TYR A 179 -0.70 16.75 6.62
C TYR A 179 -0.63 18.29 6.66
N TYR A 180 -0.71 18.89 7.86
CA TYR A 180 -0.82 20.34 8.08
C TYR A 180 -1.99 20.98 7.33
N GLU A 181 -3.11 20.26 7.28
CA GLU A 181 -4.32 20.68 6.60
C GLU A 181 -5.39 21.23 7.57
N GLY A 182 -6.24 22.10 7.07
CA GLY A 182 -7.39 22.64 7.82
C GLY A 182 -8.57 21.65 7.89
N ALA A 183 -9.60 22.02 8.63
CA ALA A 183 -10.80 21.18 8.79
C ALA A 183 -11.54 20.93 7.47
N GLU A 184 -11.51 21.90 6.54
CA GLU A 184 -12.14 21.79 5.23
C GLU A 184 -11.54 20.67 4.38
N TRP A 185 -10.27 20.33 4.59
CA TRP A 185 -9.62 19.24 3.90
C TRP A 185 -10.25 17.88 4.25
N ILE A 186 -10.74 17.72 5.50
CA ILE A 186 -11.45 16.50 5.91
C ILE A 186 -12.66 16.27 5.01
N GLY A 187 -13.48 17.31 4.82
CA GLY A 187 -14.66 17.25 3.95
C GLY A 187 -14.31 16.90 2.50
N ARG A 188 -13.24 17.53 1.94
CA ARG A 188 -12.77 17.22 0.57
C ARG A 188 -12.29 15.78 0.44
N SER A 189 -11.53 15.29 1.42
CA SER A 189 -11.01 13.91 1.41
C SER A 189 -12.13 12.87 1.52
N VAL A 190 -13.13 13.12 2.35
CA VAL A 190 -14.35 12.27 2.44
C VAL A 190 -15.11 12.29 1.12
N GLN A 191 -15.31 13.46 0.53
CA GLN A 191 -16.00 13.59 -0.75
C GLN A 191 -15.28 12.84 -1.88
N GLU A 192 -13.97 12.98 -2.01
CA GLU A 192 -13.16 12.22 -2.97
C GLU A 192 -13.32 10.71 -2.75
N SER A 193 -13.24 10.27 -1.50
CA SER A 193 -13.38 8.87 -1.12
C SER A 193 -14.73 8.29 -1.54
N VAL A 194 -15.82 8.96 -1.18
CA VAL A 194 -17.20 8.54 -1.51
C VAL A 194 -17.42 8.53 -3.02
N GLN A 195 -16.97 9.56 -3.73
CA GLN A 195 -17.09 9.64 -5.18
C GLN A 195 -16.32 8.51 -5.89
N THR A 196 -15.11 8.21 -5.43
CA THR A 196 -14.29 7.15 -6.03
C THR A 196 -14.88 5.76 -5.78
N VAL A 197 -15.36 5.50 -4.58
CA VAL A 197 -16.02 4.22 -4.24
C VAL A 197 -17.37 4.08 -4.96
N ASN A 198 -18.06 5.18 -5.22
CA ASN A 198 -19.29 5.25 -6.04
C ASN A 198 -20.34 4.20 -5.65
N GLY A 199 -20.63 4.06 -4.37
CA GLY A 199 -21.66 3.15 -3.83
C GLY A 199 -21.28 1.66 -3.84
N ARG A 200 -20.09 1.26 -4.32
CA ARG A 200 -19.64 -0.15 -4.32
C ARG A 200 -19.33 -0.69 -2.94
N ALA A 201 -19.00 0.17 -2.00
CA ALA A 201 -18.68 -0.15 -0.62
C ALA A 201 -19.02 1.02 0.30
N LYS A 202 -18.95 0.81 1.61
CA LYS A 202 -19.13 1.87 2.62
C LYS A 202 -17.81 2.61 2.86
N VAL A 203 -17.90 3.91 3.18
CA VAL A 203 -16.75 4.74 3.60
C VAL A 203 -17.07 5.28 5.00
N TYR A 204 -16.18 5.02 5.95
CA TYR A 204 -16.24 5.49 7.33
C TYR A 204 -15.01 6.35 7.63
N ALA A 205 -15.18 7.64 7.89
CA ALA A 205 -14.12 8.61 8.19
C ALA A 205 -14.32 9.29 9.53
#